data_0ae4045d8e56d01d384b73bfc2081cd8
#
_entry.id   0ae4045d8e56d01d384b73bfc2081cd8
#
_cell.length_a   1.000
_cell.length_b   1.000
_cell.length_c   1.000
_cell.angle_alpha   90.00
_cell.angle_beta   90.00
_cell.angle_gamma   90.00
#
_symmetry.space_group_name_H-M   'P 1'
#
loop_
_entity.id
_entity.type
_entity.pdbx_description
1 polymer ?
#
loop_
_entity_poly.entity_id
_entity_poly.type
_entity_poly.pdbx_seq_one_letter_code
_entity_poly.pdbx_strand_id
1 'polypeptide(L)'
;MRSNVLTFERSNVQMFIQATNIKKHFGDVQAVNDVSLQIKAGEIYGLVGADGAGKTTTMRLLVGALKADAGEINICGYDINKQTENARSQFGYLSQRFSMYEDLTVLENIRFFAEVRGLKPDEWRPRSLEILEFVGLDKFIDRRAGQLSGGMKQKLGLASALVTRPKVLLLDEPTTGVDPVTRQDFWQLVIRLSTQGEGVSVIISTPYMDEASRCHRVGFMKDGKIIAEDTPSNLRAQLSGRILALRGSPINVLRHVAHKDKDVEDVQAFGDRLHIRVGENKAQDVLSRLKSEIGSAGGQVDELRIVPPVLEDVFIALSDHEYSTKGVPS
;
A
#
# COMPACT_ATOMS: atom_id res chain seq x y z
N MET A 1 21.00 -27.80 -41.43
CA MET A 1 20.29 -27.65 -40.16
C MET A 1 20.75 -26.35 -39.51
N ARG A 2 19.96 -25.30 -39.60
CA ARG A 2 20.24 -23.99 -38.94
C ARG A 2 19.42 -24.00 -37.65
N SER A 3 20.09 -23.98 -36.51
CA SER A 3 19.48 -23.87 -35.20
C SER A 3 19.02 -22.39 -35.00
N ASN A 4 17.71 -22.18 -34.98
CA ASN A 4 17.12 -20.91 -34.52
C ASN A 4 17.29 -20.82 -33.00
N VAL A 5 18.28 -20.05 -32.59
CA VAL A 5 18.38 -19.58 -31.20
C VAL A 5 17.35 -18.44 -31.07
N LEU A 6 16.24 -18.73 -30.42
CA LEU A 6 15.29 -17.72 -29.95
C LEU A 6 15.98 -16.90 -28.87
N THR A 7 16.55 -15.77 -29.25
CA THR A 7 16.94 -14.71 -28.33
C THR A 7 15.65 -14.12 -27.76
N PHE A 8 15.34 -14.47 -26.50
CA PHE A 8 14.37 -13.72 -25.71
C PHE A 8 14.92 -12.29 -25.55
N GLU A 9 14.39 -11.37 -26.31
CA GLU A 9 14.53 -9.94 -26.02
C GLU A 9 14.00 -9.72 -24.61
N ARG A 10 14.91 -9.41 -23.67
CA ARG A 10 14.54 -8.83 -22.38
C ARG A 10 13.81 -7.53 -22.70
N SER A 11 12.51 -7.52 -22.59
CA SER A 11 11.70 -6.33 -22.67
C SER A 11 12.32 -5.32 -21.69
N ASN A 12 12.81 -4.21 -22.20
CA ASN A 12 13.46 -3.16 -21.43
C ASN A 12 12.37 -2.43 -20.62
N VAL A 13 11.92 -3.05 -19.52
CA VAL A 13 10.88 -2.48 -18.67
C VAL A 13 11.47 -1.24 -18.00
N GLN A 14 10.96 -0.08 -18.39
CA GLN A 14 11.42 1.18 -17.85
C GLN A 14 11.09 1.27 -16.35
N MET A 15 12.12 1.48 -15.53
CA MET A 15 11.98 1.70 -14.09
C MET A 15 11.88 3.20 -13.82
N PHE A 16 10.82 3.61 -13.09
CA PHE A 16 10.60 5.01 -12.74
C PHE A 16 11.09 5.35 -11.34
N ILE A 17 11.05 4.40 -10.40
CA ILE A 17 11.68 4.55 -9.10
C ILE A 17 12.63 3.37 -8.88
N GLN A 18 13.83 3.68 -8.40
CA GLN A 18 14.80 2.71 -7.93
C GLN A 18 15.38 3.23 -6.62
N ALA A 19 15.13 2.52 -5.54
CA ALA A 19 15.76 2.76 -4.25
C ALA A 19 16.55 1.50 -3.88
N THR A 20 17.80 1.68 -3.44
CA THR A 20 18.69 0.56 -3.13
C THR A 20 19.32 0.77 -1.77
N ASN A 21 19.08 -0.18 -0.87
CA ASN A 21 19.67 -0.27 0.48
C ASN A 21 19.52 1.04 1.28
N ILE A 22 18.38 1.73 1.15
CA ILE A 22 18.15 2.99 1.85
C ILE A 22 18.01 2.78 3.35
N LYS A 23 18.63 3.65 4.13
CA LYS A 23 18.60 3.65 5.59
C LYS A 23 18.29 5.03 6.12
N LYS A 24 17.54 5.07 7.26
CA LYS A 24 17.25 6.31 7.97
C LYS A 24 17.10 6.08 9.47
N HIS A 25 17.87 6.83 10.24
CA HIS A 25 17.79 6.86 11.71
C HIS A 25 17.29 8.21 12.18
N PHE A 26 16.60 8.20 13.33
CA PHE A 26 16.23 9.36 14.12
C PHE A 26 16.65 9.06 15.57
N GLY A 27 17.80 9.57 15.98
CA GLY A 27 18.44 9.15 17.23
C GLY A 27 18.70 7.64 17.22
N ASP A 28 18.21 6.93 18.21
CA ASP A 28 18.35 5.47 18.34
C ASP A 28 17.33 4.68 17.53
N VAL A 29 16.34 5.35 16.93
CA VAL A 29 15.28 4.68 16.15
C VAL A 29 15.71 4.52 14.71
N GLN A 30 15.82 3.29 14.25
CA GLN A 30 16.05 2.95 12.84
C GLN A 30 14.71 2.89 12.09
N ALA A 31 14.24 4.04 11.60
CA ALA A 31 12.94 4.17 10.95
C ALA A 31 12.87 3.51 9.55
N VAL A 32 14.00 3.43 8.84
CA VAL A 32 14.15 2.68 7.56
C VAL A 32 15.47 1.92 7.62
N ASN A 33 15.41 0.62 7.39
CA ASN A 33 16.51 -0.30 7.58
C ASN A 33 16.70 -1.20 6.36
N ASP A 34 17.60 -0.77 5.47
CA ASP A 34 18.01 -1.55 4.30
C ASP A 34 16.86 -1.82 3.30
N VAL A 35 16.02 -0.79 3.07
CA VAL A 35 14.90 -0.90 2.13
C VAL A 35 15.40 -0.76 0.70
N SER A 36 15.06 -1.73 -0.14
CA SER A 36 15.23 -1.67 -1.58
C SER A 36 13.88 -1.89 -2.26
N LEU A 37 13.55 -1.06 -3.25
CA LEU A 37 12.32 -1.18 -4.03
C LEU A 37 12.51 -0.64 -5.45
N GLN A 38 11.72 -1.16 -6.39
CA GLN A 38 11.73 -0.76 -7.78
C GLN A 38 10.30 -0.66 -8.29
N ILE A 39 9.97 0.46 -8.95
CA ILE A 39 8.64 0.71 -9.51
C ILE A 39 8.75 0.84 -11.02
N LYS A 40 7.95 0.05 -11.72
CA LYS A 40 7.89 0.04 -13.20
C LYS A 40 6.96 1.14 -13.71
N ALA A 41 7.16 1.53 -14.96
CA ALA A 41 6.24 2.42 -15.65
C ALA A 41 4.80 1.86 -15.63
N GLY A 42 3.81 2.70 -15.27
CA GLY A 42 2.39 2.32 -15.17
C GLY A 42 2.03 1.38 -14.01
N GLU A 43 2.98 1.08 -13.11
CA GLU A 43 2.72 0.19 -11.97
C GLU A 43 2.06 0.94 -10.81
N ILE A 44 1.06 0.30 -10.17
CA ILE A 44 0.57 0.68 -8.84
C ILE A 44 1.26 -0.24 -7.83
N TYR A 45 2.12 0.34 -6.99
CA TYR A 45 2.84 -0.36 -5.93
C TYR A 45 2.31 0.04 -4.55
N GLY A 46 1.92 -0.94 -3.75
CA GLY A 46 1.46 -0.74 -2.38
C GLY A 46 2.59 -0.93 -1.37
N LEU A 47 2.94 0.11 -0.61
CA LEU A 47 3.81 -0.02 0.57
C LEU A 47 2.92 -0.18 1.80
N VAL A 48 2.81 -1.40 2.32
CA VAL A 48 1.79 -1.79 3.28
C VAL A 48 2.40 -2.20 4.61
N GLY A 49 1.80 -1.78 5.70
CA GLY A 49 2.27 -2.12 7.05
C GLY A 49 1.56 -1.32 8.12
N ALA A 50 1.74 -1.71 9.37
CA ALA A 50 1.17 -1.03 10.53
C ALA A 50 1.70 0.41 10.69
N ASP A 51 1.07 1.18 11.56
CA ASP A 51 1.59 2.48 11.95
C ASP A 51 2.96 2.32 12.61
N GLY A 52 3.88 3.22 12.27
CA GLY A 52 5.27 3.13 12.73
C GLY A 52 6.17 2.17 11.94
N ALA A 53 5.65 1.41 10.95
CA ALA A 53 6.47 0.48 10.15
C ALA A 53 7.56 1.16 9.29
N GLY A 54 7.53 2.49 9.13
CA GLY A 54 8.49 3.26 8.35
C GLY A 54 7.98 3.75 6.98
N LYS A 55 6.69 3.51 6.65
CA LYS A 55 6.08 3.87 5.36
C LYS A 55 6.25 5.35 4.99
N THR A 56 5.75 6.26 5.84
CA THR A 56 5.86 7.71 5.62
C THR A 56 7.32 8.18 5.55
N THR A 57 8.22 7.60 6.35
CA THR A 57 9.65 7.92 6.29
C THR A 57 10.23 7.51 4.93
N THR A 58 9.90 6.30 4.45
CA THR A 58 10.30 5.84 3.13
C THR A 58 9.76 6.75 2.02
N MET A 59 8.48 7.14 2.08
CA MET A 59 7.88 8.08 1.12
C MET A 59 8.62 9.42 1.11
N ARG A 60 8.95 9.98 2.28
CA ARG A 60 9.70 11.25 2.41
C ARG A 60 11.14 11.15 1.90
N LEU A 61 11.79 9.99 2.02
CA LEU A 61 13.10 9.74 1.42
C LEU A 61 12.99 9.73 -0.12
N LEU A 62 12.00 9.04 -0.67
CA LEU A 62 11.77 8.96 -2.11
C LEU A 62 11.52 10.33 -2.75
N VAL A 63 10.79 11.23 -2.07
CA VAL A 63 10.56 12.60 -2.58
C VAL A 63 11.67 13.59 -2.24
N GLY A 64 12.75 13.14 -1.59
CA GLY A 64 13.85 14.01 -1.19
C GLY A 64 13.47 15.08 -0.16
N ALA A 65 12.39 14.85 0.62
CA ALA A 65 12.02 15.67 1.78
C ALA A 65 12.87 15.33 3.01
N LEU A 66 13.41 14.12 3.03
CA LEU A 66 14.42 13.64 3.98
C LEU A 66 15.62 13.12 3.21
N LYS A 67 16.83 13.32 3.76
CA LYS A 67 18.05 12.73 3.24
C LYS A 67 18.24 11.36 3.87
N ALA A 68 18.51 10.35 3.04
CA ALA A 68 18.90 9.03 3.51
C ALA A 68 20.28 9.07 4.18
N ASP A 69 20.48 8.27 5.20
CA ASP A 69 21.79 8.13 5.86
C ASP A 69 22.70 7.18 5.08
N ALA A 70 22.11 6.26 4.30
CA ALA A 70 22.82 5.38 3.37
C ALA A 70 21.87 4.94 2.24
N GLY A 71 22.44 4.38 1.17
CA GLY A 71 21.71 3.91 0.00
C GLY A 71 21.53 4.99 -1.06
N GLU A 72 20.92 4.61 -2.17
CA GLU A 72 20.72 5.44 -3.34
C GLU A 72 19.26 5.46 -3.77
N ILE A 73 18.79 6.62 -4.27
CA ILE A 73 17.44 6.80 -4.79
C ILE A 73 17.50 7.47 -6.15
N ASN A 74 16.92 6.83 -7.14
CA ASN A 74 16.83 7.33 -8.49
C ASN A 74 15.35 7.42 -8.93
N ILE A 75 14.94 8.57 -9.45
CA ILE A 75 13.59 8.83 -9.94
C ILE A 75 13.68 9.19 -11.42
N CYS A 76 13.12 8.36 -12.29
CA CYS A 76 13.12 8.56 -13.74
C CYS A 76 14.53 8.85 -14.32
N GLY A 77 15.57 8.22 -13.78
CA GLY A 77 16.95 8.42 -14.21
C GLY A 77 17.70 9.52 -13.46
N TYR A 78 17.08 10.26 -12.54
CA TYR A 78 17.71 11.34 -11.77
C TYR A 78 17.98 10.89 -10.33
N ASP A 79 19.24 11.01 -9.89
CA ASP A 79 19.63 10.84 -8.48
C ASP A 79 18.99 11.93 -7.62
N ILE A 80 18.18 11.54 -6.61
CA ILE A 80 17.42 12.49 -5.77
C ILE A 80 18.31 13.46 -4.99
N ASN A 81 19.53 13.09 -4.66
CA ASN A 81 20.46 13.92 -3.89
C ASN A 81 21.31 14.84 -4.79
N LYS A 82 21.65 14.42 -6.02
CA LYS A 82 22.53 15.16 -6.94
C LYS A 82 21.74 16.02 -7.92
N GLN A 83 20.54 15.58 -8.30
CA GLN A 83 19.71 16.18 -9.34
C GLN A 83 18.30 16.41 -8.80
N THR A 84 18.20 16.97 -7.58
CA THR A 84 16.97 17.06 -6.79
C THR A 84 15.81 17.71 -7.56
N GLU A 85 16.03 18.84 -8.24
CA GLU A 85 14.96 19.54 -8.97
C GLU A 85 14.52 18.76 -10.22
N ASN A 86 15.43 18.11 -10.92
CA ASN A 86 15.10 17.25 -12.05
C ASN A 86 14.29 16.02 -11.60
N ALA A 87 14.68 15.40 -10.48
CA ALA A 87 13.92 14.31 -9.89
C ALA A 87 12.52 14.77 -9.42
N ARG A 88 12.45 15.94 -8.74
CA ARG A 88 11.18 16.53 -8.27
C ARG A 88 10.22 16.91 -9.39
N SER A 89 10.71 17.26 -10.56
CA SER A 89 9.86 17.55 -11.72
C SER A 89 9.15 16.30 -12.26
N GLN A 90 9.63 15.11 -11.95
CA GLN A 90 9.07 13.86 -12.44
C GLN A 90 7.92 13.30 -11.60
N PHE A 91 7.72 13.80 -10.37
CA PHE A 91 6.71 13.24 -9.48
C PHE A 91 5.76 14.27 -8.86
N GLY A 92 4.53 13.82 -8.59
CA GLY A 92 3.59 14.45 -7.67
C GLY A 92 3.60 13.75 -6.32
N TYR A 93 3.38 14.50 -5.24
CA TYR A 93 3.32 13.94 -3.88
C TYR A 93 2.08 14.44 -3.15
N LEU A 94 1.29 13.50 -2.65
CA LEU A 94 0.19 13.75 -1.73
C LEU A 94 0.59 13.23 -0.35
N SER A 95 0.80 14.17 0.58
CA SER A 95 1.17 13.83 1.96
C SER A 95 -0.04 13.36 2.78
N GLN A 96 0.21 12.56 3.81
CA GLN A 96 -0.80 12.05 4.74
C GLN A 96 -1.67 13.15 5.36
N ARG A 97 -1.08 14.29 5.72
CA ARG A 97 -1.83 15.44 6.23
C ARG A 97 -2.25 16.33 5.08
N PHE A 98 -3.52 16.76 5.09
CA PHE A 98 -4.00 17.75 4.16
C PHE A 98 -3.16 19.04 4.28
N SER A 99 -2.46 19.40 3.21
CA SER A 99 -1.48 20.51 3.19
C SER A 99 -1.93 21.65 2.27
N MET A 100 -3.22 21.70 1.94
CA MET A 100 -3.79 22.77 1.12
C MET A 100 -4.12 23.99 1.98
N TYR A 101 -4.13 25.17 1.36
CA TYR A 101 -4.50 26.42 1.99
C TYR A 101 -6.02 26.50 2.12
N GLU A 102 -6.54 26.45 3.33
CA GLU A 102 -7.99 26.37 3.60
C GLU A 102 -8.74 27.63 3.19
N ASP A 103 -8.09 28.79 3.24
CA ASP A 103 -8.65 30.10 2.86
C ASP A 103 -8.67 30.34 1.35
N LEU A 104 -7.87 29.61 0.58
CA LEU A 104 -7.86 29.66 -0.88
C LEU A 104 -8.98 28.79 -1.46
N THR A 105 -9.48 29.18 -2.64
CA THR A 105 -10.42 28.38 -3.41
C THR A 105 -9.74 27.11 -3.96
N VAL A 106 -10.54 26.18 -4.47
CA VAL A 106 -10.05 24.97 -5.15
C VAL A 106 -9.09 25.34 -6.29
N LEU A 107 -9.47 26.28 -7.14
CA LEU A 107 -8.64 26.71 -8.28
C LEU A 107 -7.38 27.46 -7.83
N GLU A 108 -7.46 28.30 -6.83
CA GLU A 108 -6.31 29.04 -6.28
C GLU A 108 -5.28 28.11 -5.63
N ASN A 109 -5.74 27.04 -4.97
CA ASN A 109 -4.83 26.02 -4.46
C ASN A 109 -4.04 25.34 -5.59
N ILE A 110 -4.71 24.88 -6.65
CA ILE A 110 -4.02 24.23 -7.79
C ILE A 110 -3.08 25.23 -8.46
N ARG A 111 -3.53 26.48 -8.68
CA ARG A 111 -2.68 27.55 -9.21
C ARG A 111 -1.41 27.73 -8.40
N PHE A 112 -1.52 27.82 -7.08
CA PHE A 112 -0.36 27.98 -6.19
C PHE A 112 0.68 26.88 -6.41
N PHE A 113 0.25 25.62 -6.37
CA PHE A 113 1.18 24.48 -6.56
C PHE A 113 1.74 24.43 -7.99
N ALA A 114 0.97 24.80 -9.00
CA ALA A 114 1.42 24.89 -10.37
C ALA A 114 2.50 25.97 -10.57
N GLU A 115 2.26 27.19 -10.05
CA GLU A 115 3.20 28.31 -10.16
C GLU A 115 4.49 28.07 -9.37
N VAL A 116 4.41 27.48 -8.17
CA VAL A 116 5.60 27.06 -7.39
C VAL A 116 6.46 26.05 -8.17
N ARG A 117 5.83 25.23 -9.03
CA ARG A 117 6.53 24.29 -9.91
C ARG A 117 6.92 24.90 -11.26
N GLY A 118 6.78 26.22 -11.44
CA GLY A 118 7.24 26.96 -12.61
C GLY A 118 6.31 26.93 -13.81
N LEU A 119 5.06 26.42 -13.69
CA LEU A 119 4.10 26.47 -14.78
C LEU A 119 3.58 27.92 -14.98
N LYS A 120 3.46 28.32 -16.24
CA LYS A 120 2.91 29.61 -16.61
C LYS A 120 1.37 29.60 -16.65
N PRO A 121 0.70 30.77 -16.61
CA PRO A 121 -0.76 30.85 -16.62
C PRO A 121 -1.43 30.14 -17.82
N ASP A 122 -0.83 30.21 -18.99
CA ASP A 122 -1.30 29.55 -20.21
C ASP A 122 -1.15 28.04 -20.18
N GLU A 123 -0.28 27.52 -19.30
CA GLU A 123 -0.08 26.08 -19.09
C GLU A 123 -0.96 25.54 -17.96
N TRP A 124 -0.89 26.17 -16.77
CA TRP A 124 -1.55 25.58 -15.59
C TRP A 124 -3.07 25.68 -15.64
N ARG A 125 -3.63 26.76 -16.21
CA ARG A 125 -5.08 26.99 -16.19
C ARG A 125 -5.87 25.93 -16.96
N PRO A 126 -5.55 25.59 -18.22
CA PRO A 126 -6.24 24.50 -18.94
C PRO A 126 -6.01 23.14 -18.27
N ARG A 127 -4.79 22.86 -17.79
CA ARG A 127 -4.51 21.61 -17.07
C ARG A 127 -5.33 21.48 -15.79
N SER A 128 -5.49 22.58 -15.04
CA SER A 128 -6.28 22.60 -13.80
C SER A 128 -7.75 22.27 -14.06
N LEU A 129 -8.35 22.81 -15.12
CA LEU A 129 -9.74 22.52 -15.45
C LEU A 129 -9.93 21.05 -15.85
N GLU A 130 -9.05 20.51 -16.70
CA GLU A 130 -9.02 19.11 -17.08
C GLU A 130 -8.93 18.18 -15.85
N ILE A 131 -8.02 18.48 -14.94
CA ILE A 131 -7.81 17.67 -13.74
C ILE A 131 -8.97 17.80 -12.75
N LEU A 132 -9.55 19.00 -12.59
CA LEU A 132 -10.72 19.22 -11.73
C LEU A 132 -11.94 18.46 -12.24
N GLU A 133 -12.15 18.41 -13.55
CA GLU A 133 -13.18 17.56 -14.18
C GLU A 133 -12.87 16.07 -13.91
N PHE A 134 -11.63 15.64 -14.11
CA PHE A 134 -11.21 14.27 -13.86
C PHE A 134 -11.49 13.80 -12.41
N VAL A 135 -11.22 14.65 -11.41
CA VAL A 135 -11.45 14.30 -9.99
C VAL A 135 -12.88 14.65 -9.52
N GLY A 136 -13.71 15.25 -10.37
CA GLY A 136 -15.10 15.64 -10.07
C GLY A 136 -15.22 16.84 -9.13
N LEU A 137 -14.32 17.81 -9.26
CA LEU A 137 -14.33 19.08 -8.51
C LEU A 137 -14.60 20.31 -9.40
N ASP A 138 -14.93 20.12 -10.68
CA ASP A 138 -15.20 21.16 -11.67
C ASP A 138 -16.29 22.16 -11.24
N LYS A 139 -17.31 21.67 -10.52
CA LYS A 139 -18.41 22.50 -9.98
C LYS A 139 -18.07 23.24 -8.69
N PHE A 140 -16.88 23.05 -8.15
CA PHE A 140 -16.46 23.58 -6.86
C PHE A 140 -15.23 24.50 -6.94
N ILE A 141 -14.88 24.96 -8.15
CA ILE A 141 -13.64 25.70 -8.43
C ILE A 141 -13.47 26.97 -7.60
N ASP A 142 -14.59 27.67 -7.29
CA ASP A 142 -14.62 28.89 -6.50
C ASP A 142 -14.89 28.66 -5.01
N ARG A 143 -15.08 27.38 -4.58
CA ARG A 143 -15.29 27.05 -3.18
C ARG A 143 -13.97 27.03 -2.44
N ARG A 144 -13.91 27.61 -1.23
CA ARG A 144 -12.73 27.56 -0.36
C ARG A 144 -12.43 26.13 0.06
N ALA A 145 -11.14 25.76 0.11
CA ALA A 145 -10.71 24.40 0.47
C ALA A 145 -11.14 24.01 1.89
N GLY A 146 -11.20 24.96 2.82
CA GLY A 146 -11.71 24.73 4.18
C GLY A 146 -13.17 24.27 4.22
N GLN A 147 -13.99 24.58 3.22
CA GLN A 147 -15.41 24.23 3.11
C GLN A 147 -15.66 22.88 2.42
N LEU A 148 -14.60 22.19 2.01
CA LEU A 148 -14.69 20.88 1.36
C LEU A 148 -14.84 19.76 2.41
N SER A 149 -15.55 18.69 2.03
CA SER A 149 -15.53 17.45 2.80
C SER A 149 -14.14 16.80 2.80
N GLY A 150 -13.86 15.88 3.72
CA GLY A 150 -12.58 15.18 3.79
C GLY A 150 -12.20 14.53 2.45
N GLY A 151 -13.12 13.83 1.82
CA GLY A 151 -12.89 13.20 0.51
C GLY A 151 -12.67 14.21 -0.62
N MET A 152 -13.36 15.36 -0.60
CA MET A 152 -13.11 16.45 -1.57
C MET A 152 -11.73 17.08 -1.34
N LYS A 153 -11.30 17.20 -0.09
CA LYS A 153 -9.93 17.66 0.26
C LYS A 153 -8.88 16.70 -0.31
N GLN A 154 -9.08 15.39 -0.19
CA GLN A 154 -8.18 14.38 -0.78
C GLN A 154 -8.15 14.46 -2.31
N LYS A 155 -9.31 14.64 -2.96
CA LYS A 155 -9.40 14.85 -4.41
C LYS A 155 -8.68 16.13 -4.86
N LEU A 156 -8.78 17.22 -4.08
CA LEU A 156 -8.04 18.44 -4.35
C LEU A 156 -6.52 18.26 -4.20
N GLY A 157 -6.09 17.54 -3.18
CA GLY A 157 -4.68 17.17 -3.00
C GLY A 157 -4.14 16.36 -4.18
N LEU A 158 -4.91 15.38 -4.63
CA LEU A 158 -4.59 14.57 -5.81
C LEU A 158 -4.50 15.47 -7.07
N ALA A 159 -5.46 16.35 -7.29
CA ALA A 159 -5.46 17.29 -8.41
C ALA A 159 -4.23 18.20 -8.42
N SER A 160 -3.86 18.74 -7.24
CA SER A 160 -2.67 19.58 -7.08
C SER A 160 -1.36 18.80 -7.34
N ALA A 161 -1.30 17.53 -6.99
CA ALA A 161 -0.16 16.68 -7.30
C ALA A 161 -0.04 16.32 -8.80
N LEU A 162 -1.15 16.33 -9.53
CA LEU A 162 -1.24 15.97 -10.95
C LEU A 162 -1.03 17.16 -11.92
N VAL A 163 -1.14 18.42 -11.46
CA VAL A 163 -1.13 19.60 -12.35
C VAL A 163 0.15 19.72 -13.18
N THR A 164 1.27 19.21 -12.68
CA THR A 164 2.56 19.17 -13.39
C THR A 164 2.66 18.03 -14.40
N ARG A 165 1.63 17.17 -14.53
CA ARG A 165 1.64 15.94 -15.35
C ARG A 165 2.84 15.05 -15.01
N PRO A 166 2.95 14.59 -13.76
CA PRO A 166 4.08 13.78 -13.31
C PRO A 166 4.05 12.39 -13.94
N LYS A 167 5.23 11.76 -14.08
CA LYS A 167 5.36 10.34 -14.46
C LYS A 167 5.09 9.41 -13.28
N VAL A 168 5.34 9.89 -12.08
CA VAL A 168 5.19 9.14 -10.83
C VAL A 168 4.33 9.91 -9.83
N LEU A 169 3.43 9.23 -9.16
CA LEU A 169 2.61 9.77 -8.09
C LEU A 169 2.90 9.02 -6.79
N LEU A 170 3.27 9.77 -5.77
CA LEU A 170 3.47 9.22 -4.43
C LEU A 170 2.31 9.66 -3.54
N LEU A 171 1.61 8.70 -2.95
CA LEU A 171 0.42 8.90 -2.14
C LEU A 171 0.65 8.33 -0.74
N ASP A 172 0.80 9.20 0.25
CA ASP A 172 1.08 8.77 1.63
C ASP A 172 -0.21 8.70 2.44
N GLU A 173 -0.73 7.50 2.63
CA GLU A 173 -1.97 7.18 3.32
C GLU A 173 -3.17 8.07 2.91
N PRO A 174 -3.48 8.18 1.61
CA PRO A 174 -4.41 9.19 1.08
C PRO A 174 -5.86 8.97 1.51
N THR A 175 -6.19 7.79 2.00
CA THR A 175 -7.56 7.39 2.34
C THR A 175 -7.79 7.22 3.84
N THR A 176 -6.78 7.50 4.66
CA THR A 176 -6.91 7.42 6.13
C THR A 176 -7.91 8.47 6.63
N GLY A 177 -8.89 8.02 7.43
CA GLY A 177 -9.95 8.88 7.94
C GLY A 177 -11.05 9.24 6.92
N VAL A 178 -11.07 8.60 5.75
CA VAL A 178 -12.08 8.80 4.71
C VAL A 178 -13.12 7.67 4.76
N ASP A 179 -14.39 8.02 4.57
CA ASP A 179 -15.48 7.04 4.54
C ASP A 179 -15.32 6.00 3.40
N PRO A 180 -15.93 4.79 3.51
CA PRO A 180 -15.71 3.70 2.56
C PRO A 180 -16.12 4.03 1.12
N VAL A 181 -17.18 4.83 0.90
CA VAL A 181 -17.65 5.20 -0.44
C VAL A 181 -16.64 6.13 -1.11
N THR A 182 -16.25 7.17 -0.42
CA THR A 182 -15.25 8.14 -0.90
C THR A 182 -13.88 7.46 -1.13
N ARG A 183 -13.50 6.49 -0.28
CA ARG A 183 -12.30 5.68 -0.47
C ARG A 183 -12.36 4.88 -1.78
N GLN A 184 -13.50 4.26 -2.07
CA GLN A 184 -13.69 3.54 -3.32
C GLN A 184 -13.57 4.46 -4.54
N ASP A 185 -14.20 5.64 -4.49
CA ASP A 185 -14.10 6.64 -5.56
C ASP A 185 -12.66 7.09 -5.79
N PHE A 186 -11.90 7.35 -4.72
CA PHE A 186 -10.48 7.72 -4.80
C PHE A 186 -9.66 6.63 -5.49
N TRP A 187 -9.88 5.37 -5.13
CA TRP A 187 -9.19 4.24 -5.76
C TRP A 187 -9.54 4.09 -7.25
N GLN A 188 -10.77 4.36 -7.66
CA GLN A 188 -11.12 4.39 -9.07
C GLN A 188 -10.33 5.45 -9.84
N LEU A 189 -10.11 6.64 -9.25
CA LEU A 189 -9.26 7.67 -9.85
C LEU A 189 -7.80 7.18 -9.99
N VAL A 190 -7.24 6.56 -8.95
CA VAL A 190 -5.86 6.03 -8.98
C VAL A 190 -5.70 4.95 -10.07
N ILE A 191 -6.64 4.02 -10.17
CA ILE A 191 -6.63 2.98 -11.21
C ILE A 191 -6.72 3.61 -12.61
N ARG A 192 -7.62 4.57 -12.81
CA ARG A 192 -7.74 5.27 -14.09
C ARG A 192 -6.45 5.99 -14.50
N LEU A 193 -5.75 6.62 -13.56
CA LEU A 193 -4.46 7.29 -13.81
C LEU A 193 -3.39 6.31 -14.29
N SER A 194 -3.33 5.10 -13.73
CA SER A 194 -2.33 4.11 -14.12
C SER A 194 -2.62 3.43 -15.46
N THR A 195 -3.88 3.46 -15.93
CA THR A 195 -4.31 2.76 -17.14
C THR A 195 -4.53 3.66 -18.35
N GLN A 196 -4.59 4.99 -18.18
CA GLN A 196 -4.83 5.95 -19.25
C GLN A 196 -3.52 6.49 -19.84
N GLY A 197 -3.46 6.60 -21.18
CA GLY A 197 -2.30 7.14 -21.91
C GLY A 197 -1.02 6.32 -21.67
N GLU A 198 0.08 6.99 -21.37
CA GLU A 198 1.35 6.34 -21.00
C GLU A 198 1.33 5.74 -19.58
N GLY A 199 0.25 5.94 -18.83
CA GLY A 199 0.04 5.48 -17.46
C GLY A 199 0.96 6.16 -16.44
N VAL A 200 0.37 6.72 -15.39
CA VAL A 200 1.14 7.26 -14.25
C VAL A 200 1.50 6.10 -13.33
N SER A 201 2.78 5.96 -12.98
CA SER A 201 3.19 5.00 -11.96
C SER A 201 2.81 5.53 -10.58
N VAL A 202 2.28 4.69 -9.73
CA VAL A 202 1.81 5.09 -8.41
C VAL A 202 2.49 4.25 -7.34
N ILE A 203 3.03 4.92 -6.33
CA ILE A 203 3.37 4.29 -5.06
C ILE A 203 2.40 4.82 -4.00
N ILE A 204 1.73 3.93 -3.32
CA ILE A 204 0.75 4.27 -2.27
C ILE A 204 1.13 3.58 -0.98
N SER A 205 1.27 4.37 0.10
CA SER A 205 1.37 3.79 1.44
C SER A 205 -0.01 3.61 2.04
N THR A 206 -0.25 2.50 2.73
CA THR A 206 -1.53 2.24 3.40
C THR A 206 -1.36 1.23 4.54
N PRO A 207 -2.11 1.37 5.65
CA PRO A 207 -2.22 0.29 6.64
C PRO A 207 -3.30 -0.73 6.27
N TYR A 208 -4.09 -0.50 5.22
CA TYR A 208 -5.26 -1.30 4.88
C TYR A 208 -4.96 -2.40 3.85
N MET A 209 -5.20 -3.66 4.21
CA MET A 209 -4.91 -4.83 3.35
C MET A 209 -5.89 -4.97 2.18
N ASP A 210 -7.12 -4.48 2.33
CA ASP A 210 -8.10 -4.41 1.24
C ASP A 210 -7.66 -3.47 0.11
N GLU A 211 -6.98 -2.38 0.45
CA GLU A 211 -6.37 -1.46 -0.52
C GLU A 211 -5.15 -2.10 -1.21
N ALA A 212 -4.30 -2.78 -0.45
CA ALA A 212 -3.17 -3.52 -0.97
C ALA A 212 -3.59 -4.51 -2.07
N SER A 213 -4.75 -5.15 -1.93
CA SER A 213 -5.29 -6.09 -2.91
C SER A 213 -5.60 -5.46 -4.28
N ARG A 214 -5.64 -4.13 -4.39
CA ARG A 214 -5.88 -3.37 -5.64
C ARG A 214 -4.58 -2.99 -6.36
N CYS A 215 -3.44 -3.18 -5.71
CA CYS A 215 -2.12 -2.87 -6.28
C CYS A 215 -1.64 -3.99 -7.22
N HIS A 216 -0.76 -3.63 -8.16
CA HIS A 216 -0.10 -4.62 -9.02
C HIS A 216 0.94 -5.43 -8.24
N ARG A 217 1.71 -4.75 -7.37
CA ARG A 217 2.64 -5.37 -6.41
C ARG A 217 2.52 -4.71 -5.06
N VAL A 218 2.89 -5.46 -4.03
CA VAL A 218 2.83 -5.03 -2.64
C VAL A 218 4.15 -5.35 -1.95
N GLY A 219 4.71 -4.37 -1.25
CA GLY A 219 5.78 -4.55 -0.29
C GLY A 219 5.22 -4.47 1.13
N PHE A 220 5.28 -5.56 1.88
CA PHE A 220 4.94 -5.58 3.29
C PHE A 220 6.08 -4.99 4.11
N MET A 221 5.80 -3.89 4.81
CA MET A 221 6.78 -3.18 5.61
C MET A 221 6.54 -3.36 7.11
N LYS A 222 7.60 -3.75 7.83
CA LYS A 222 7.62 -3.93 9.28
C LYS A 222 8.98 -3.52 9.82
N ASP A 223 9.02 -2.82 10.95
CA ASP A 223 10.25 -2.41 11.65
C ASP A 223 11.31 -1.80 10.72
N GLY A 224 10.85 -0.94 9.79
CA GLY A 224 11.72 -0.26 8.84
C GLY A 224 12.21 -1.12 7.66
N LYS A 225 11.75 -2.36 7.49
CA LYS A 225 12.16 -3.29 6.43
C LYS A 225 10.99 -3.71 5.55
N ILE A 226 11.26 -4.03 4.30
CA ILE A 226 10.34 -4.80 3.46
C ILE A 226 10.58 -6.28 3.76
N ILE A 227 9.58 -6.94 4.39
CA ILE A 227 9.66 -8.34 4.82
C ILE A 227 9.18 -9.32 3.73
N ALA A 228 8.36 -8.85 2.81
CA ALA A 228 7.94 -9.60 1.62
C ALA A 228 7.50 -8.64 0.51
N GLU A 229 7.72 -9.02 -0.73
CA GLU A 229 7.32 -8.24 -1.90
C GLU A 229 6.91 -9.16 -3.03
N ASP A 230 5.64 -9.05 -3.51
CA ASP A 230 5.14 -9.77 -4.69
C ASP A 230 3.76 -9.21 -5.11
N THR A 231 3.15 -9.81 -6.12
CA THR A 231 1.74 -9.58 -6.45
C THR A 231 0.83 -10.03 -5.31
N PRO A 232 -0.32 -9.38 -5.10
CA PRO A 232 -1.30 -9.82 -4.10
C PRO A 232 -1.70 -11.30 -4.24
N SER A 233 -1.76 -11.80 -5.47
CA SER A 233 -2.09 -13.19 -5.76
C SER A 233 -1.00 -14.16 -5.27
N ASN A 234 0.27 -13.88 -5.60
CA ASN A 234 1.39 -14.72 -5.20
C ASN A 234 1.58 -14.71 -3.67
N LEU A 235 1.41 -13.55 -3.03
CA LEU A 235 1.47 -13.46 -1.56
C LEU A 235 0.41 -14.37 -0.92
N ARG A 236 -0.85 -14.31 -1.38
CA ARG A 236 -1.91 -15.19 -0.87
C ARG A 236 -1.64 -16.68 -1.16
N ALA A 237 -1.07 -17.00 -2.30
CA ALA A 237 -0.78 -18.38 -2.67
C ALA A 237 0.13 -19.11 -1.66
N GLN A 238 0.96 -18.37 -0.89
CA GLN A 238 1.82 -18.93 0.16
C GLN A 238 1.05 -19.62 1.29
N LEU A 239 -0.20 -19.21 1.53
CA LEU A 239 -1.08 -19.81 2.55
C LEU A 239 -2.26 -20.59 1.93
N SER A 240 -2.20 -20.92 0.64
CA SER A 240 -3.28 -21.65 -0.03
C SER A 240 -3.56 -22.97 0.65
N GLY A 241 -4.85 -23.22 0.98
CA GLY A 241 -5.28 -24.43 1.65
C GLY A 241 -4.92 -24.54 3.14
N ARG A 242 -4.39 -23.46 3.76
CA ARG A 242 -3.94 -23.43 5.16
C ARG A 242 -4.81 -22.56 6.09
N ILE A 243 -5.85 -21.92 5.57
CA ILE A 243 -6.73 -21.07 6.38
C ILE A 243 -8.10 -21.72 6.52
N LEU A 244 -8.55 -21.90 7.77
CA LEU A 244 -9.91 -22.31 8.11
C LEU A 244 -10.68 -21.11 8.63
N ALA A 245 -11.91 -20.92 8.16
CA ALA A 245 -12.87 -20.00 8.78
C ALA A 245 -13.77 -20.80 9.72
N LEU A 246 -13.80 -20.38 10.99
CA LEU A 246 -14.66 -20.95 12.03
C LEU A 246 -15.60 -19.87 12.56
N ARG A 247 -16.92 -20.12 12.49
CA ARG A 247 -17.96 -19.32 13.09
C ARG A 247 -18.82 -20.17 14.02
N GLY A 248 -19.25 -19.59 15.12
CA GLY A 248 -20.06 -20.27 16.12
C GLY A 248 -20.02 -19.57 17.48
N SER A 249 -20.52 -20.23 18.52
CA SER A 249 -20.62 -19.66 19.86
C SER A 249 -20.41 -20.69 20.98
N PRO A 250 -19.93 -20.25 22.13
CA PRO A 250 -19.29 -18.95 22.44
C PRO A 250 -17.89 -18.85 21.81
N ILE A 251 -17.53 -17.68 21.29
CA ILE A 251 -16.27 -17.49 20.53
C ILE A 251 -15.01 -17.80 21.36
N ASN A 252 -15.03 -17.57 22.67
CA ASN A 252 -13.93 -17.90 23.57
C ASN A 252 -13.68 -19.42 23.66
N VAL A 253 -14.74 -20.24 23.63
CA VAL A 253 -14.61 -21.71 23.60
C VAL A 253 -14.00 -22.15 22.29
N LEU A 254 -14.51 -21.63 21.17
CA LEU A 254 -14.00 -21.93 19.83
C LEU A 254 -12.49 -21.59 19.73
N ARG A 255 -12.12 -20.39 20.18
CA ARG A 255 -10.75 -19.92 20.17
C ARG A 255 -9.84 -20.79 21.03
N HIS A 256 -10.31 -21.13 22.25
CA HIS A 256 -9.54 -21.95 23.17
C HIS A 256 -9.29 -23.36 22.63
N VAL A 257 -10.31 -23.99 22.04
CA VAL A 257 -10.19 -25.34 21.43
C VAL A 257 -9.23 -25.27 20.23
N ALA A 258 -9.40 -24.28 19.36
CA ALA A 258 -8.54 -24.14 18.18
C ALA A 258 -7.07 -23.94 18.56
N HIS A 259 -6.75 -23.13 19.58
CA HIS A 259 -5.37 -22.93 20.04
C HIS A 259 -4.74 -24.19 20.66
N LYS A 260 -5.52 -25.15 21.12
CA LYS A 260 -4.99 -26.41 21.68
C LYS A 260 -4.65 -27.46 20.62
N ASP A 261 -5.16 -27.33 19.42
CA ASP A 261 -4.85 -28.29 18.35
C ASP A 261 -3.38 -28.13 17.93
N LYS A 262 -2.65 -29.25 17.92
CA LYS A 262 -1.20 -29.31 17.68
C LYS A 262 -0.76 -28.87 16.29
N ASP A 263 -1.67 -28.93 15.31
CA ASP A 263 -1.40 -28.57 13.93
C ASP A 263 -1.92 -27.13 13.60
N VAL A 264 -2.46 -26.42 14.59
CA VAL A 264 -2.84 -25.00 14.50
C VAL A 264 -1.63 -24.13 14.85
N GLU A 265 -1.26 -23.26 13.93
CA GLU A 265 -0.13 -22.33 14.10
C GLU A 265 -0.57 -20.99 14.70
N ASP A 266 -1.79 -20.52 14.34
CA ASP A 266 -2.32 -19.25 14.81
C ASP A 266 -3.85 -19.18 14.70
N VAL A 267 -4.49 -18.32 15.52
CA VAL A 267 -5.94 -18.10 15.56
C VAL A 267 -6.24 -16.62 15.68
N GLN A 268 -6.75 -16.02 14.61
CA GLN A 268 -7.09 -14.60 14.54
C GLN A 268 -8.60 -14.37 14.49
N ALA A 269 -9.05 -13.25 15.09
CA ALA A 269 -10.46 -12.83 15.01
C ALA A 269 -10.68 -11.94 13.78
N PHE A 270 -11.65 -12.33 12.94
CA PHE A 270 -12.10 -11.57 11.76
C PHE A 270 -13.60 -11.30 11.87
N GLY A 271 -13.96 -10.22 12.55
CA GLY A 271 -15.34 -9.86 12.81
C GLY A 271 -16.06 -10.93 13.64
N ASP A 272 -17.05 -11.61 13.05
CA ASP A 272 -17.88 -12.65 13.68
C ASP A 272 -17.29 -14.08 13.58
N ARG A 273 -16.11 -14.22 13.03
CA ARG A 273 -15.45 -15.51 12.78
C ARG A 273 -13.99 -15.52 13.20
N LEU A 274 -13.43 -16.71 13.30
CA LEU A 274 -12.00 -16.93 13.49
C LEU A 274 -11.38 -17.40 12.17
N HIS A 275 -10.24 -16.83 11.80
CA HIS A 275 -9.31 -17.42 10.84
C HIS A 275 -8.27 -18.23 11.60
N ILE A 276 -8.15 -19.50 11.23
CA ILE A 276 -7.25 -20.45 11.88
C ILE A 276 -6.21 -20.84 10.83
N ARG A 277 -4.95 -20.47 11.07
CA ARG A 277 -3.82 -20.89 10.25
C ARG A 277 -3.31 -22.23 10.72
N VAL A 278 -3.17 -23.17 9.81
CA VAL A 278 -2.72 -24.54 10.08
C VAL A 278 -1.46 -24.87 9.32
N GLY A 279 -0.77 -25.91 9.77
CA GLY A 279 0.40 -26.46 9.10
C GLY A 279 0.09 -26.95 7.67
N GLU A 280 1.13 -27.09 6.86
CA GLU A 280 0.99 -27.57 5.48
C GLU A 280 0.29 -28.93 5.42
N ASN A 281 -0.71 -29.06 4.54
CA ASN A 281 -1.51 -30.28 4.33
C ASN A 281 -2.29 -30.77 5.58
N LYS A 282 -2.47 -29.90 6.62
CA LYS A 282 -3.15 -30.27 7.86
C LYS A 282 -4.62 -29.80 7.94
N ALA A 283 -5.07 -28.99 7.01
CA ALA A 283 -6.37 -28.33 7.09
C ALA A 283 -7.54 -29.30 7.24
N GLN A 284 -7.54 -30.41 6.51
CA GLN A 284 -8.64 -31.38 6.56
C GLN A 284 -8.67 -32.15 7.88
N ASP A 285 -7.49 -32.51 8.43
CA ASP A 285 -7.37 -33.20 9.71
C ASP A 285 -7.82 -32.30 10.86
N VAL A 286 -7.34 -31.03 10.88
CA VAL A 286 -7.72 -30.02 11.87
C VAL A 286 -9.23 -29.75 11.80
N LEU A 287 -9.80 -29.59 10.60
CA LEU A 287 -11.24 -29.37 10.41
C LEU A 287 -12.06 -30.49 11.06
N SER A 288 -11.66 -31.75 10.84
CA SER A 288 -12.35 -32.92 11.40
C SER A 288 -12.27 -32.97 12.92
N ARG A 289 -11.09 -32.69 13.51
CA ARG A 289 -10.90 -32.67 14.97
C ARG A 289 -11.66 -31.53 15.64
N LEU A 290 -11.52 -30.29 15.13
CA LEU A 290 -12.16 -29.12 15.71
C LEU A 290 -13.68 -29.25 15.79
N LYS A 291 -14.32 -29.85 14.76
CA LYS A 291 -15.76 -30.09 14.76
C LYS A 291 -16.22 -30.96 15.93
N SER A 292 -15.44 -32.02 16.26
CA SER A 292 -15.73 -32.92 17.38
C SER A 292 -15.40 -32.28 18.74
N GLU A 293 -14.22 -31.68 18.86
CA GLU A 293 -13.72 -31.15 20.12
C GLU A 293 -14.50 -29.92 20.61
N ILE A 294 -14.92 -29.02 19.71
CA ILE A 294 -15.75 -27.87 20.04
C ILE A 294 -17.09 -28.34 20.63
N GLY A 295 -17.73 -29.33 20.00
CA GLY A 295 -18.98 -29.89 20.54
C GLY A 295 -18.80 -30.49 21.93
N SER A 296 -17.69 -31.22 22.16
CA SER A 296 -17.37 -31.80 23.46
C SER A 296 -17.05 -30.73 24.52
N ALA A 297 -16.57 -29.57 24.12
CA ALA A 297 -16.29 -28.44 25.00
C ALA A 297 -17.49 -27.52 25.25
N GLY A 298 -18.69 -27.92 24.78
CA GLY A 298 -19.94 -27.15 24.95
C GLY A 298 -20.07 -25.95 23.99
N GLY A 299 -19.30 -25.91 22.90
CA GLY A 299 -19.44 -24.94 21.84
C GLY A 299 -20.34 -25.41 20.71
N GLN A 300 -20.94 -24.48 19.99
CA GLN A 300 -21.70 -24.72 18.77
C GLN A 300 -20.96 -24.17 17.57
N VAL A 301 -20.83 -24.97 16.51
CA VAL A 301 -20.21 -24.58 15.24
C VAL A 301 -21.30 -24.30 14.22
N ASP A 302 -21.36 -23.06 13.73
CA ASP A 302 -22.29 -22.66 12.67
C ASP A 302 -21.65 -22.87 11.29
N GLU A 303 -20.35 -22.55 11.17
CA GLU A 303 -19.57 -22.71 9.93
C GLU A 303 -18.14 -23.11 10.27
N LEU A 304 -17.62 -24.11 9.59
CA LEU A 304 -16.21 -24.50 9.63
C LEU A 304 -15.80 -25.03 8.25
N ARG A 305 -14.95 -24.27 7.57
CA ARG A 305 -14.49 -24.63 6.22
C ARG A 305 -13.12 -24.04 5.90
N ILE A 306 -12.45 -24.65 4.91
CA ILE A 306 -11.24 -24.09 4.31
C ILE A 306 -11.65 -22.88 3.45
N VAL A 307 -10.93 -21.77 3.59
CA VAL A 307 -11.18 -20.54 2.84
C VAL A 307 -9.90 -20.07 2.12
N PRO A 308 -10.03 -19.32 1.03
CA PRO A 308 -8.88 -18.63 0.44
C PRO A 308 -8.29 -17.64 1.44
N PRO A 309 -6.95 -17.57 1.56
CA PRO A 309 -6.30 -16.60 2.44
C PRO A 309 -6.50 -15.17 1.94
N VAL A 310 -6.60 -14.21 2.86
CA VAL A 310 -6.54 -12.77 2.59
C VAL A 310 -5.13 -12.25 2.85
N LEU A 311 -4.80 -11.06 2.35
CA LEU A 311 -3.45 -10.48 2.55
C LEU A 311 -3.10 -10.26 4.03
N GLU A 312 -4.11 -10.04 4.86
CA GLU A 312 -3.94 -9.89 6.31
C GLU A 312 -3.43 -11.19 6.96
N ASP A 313 -3.97 -12.35 6.55
CA ASP A 313 -3.46 -13.67 7.01
C ASP A 313 -1.97 -13.82 6.68
N VAL A 314 -1.57 -13.42 5.46
CA VAL A 314 -0.18 -13.50 5.01
C VAL A 314 0.73 -12.56 5.78
N PHE A 315 0.29 -11.30 5.97
CA PHE A 315 1.06 -10.31 6.71
C PHE A 315 1.31 -10.75 8.17
N ILE A 316 0.28 -11.28 8.84
CA ILE A 316 0.39 -11.84 10.19
C ILE A 316 1.37 -13.01 10.21
N ALA A 317 1.22 -13.97 9.29
CA ALA A 317 2.10 -15.14 9.20
C ALA A 317 3.57 -14.76 9.06
N LEU A 318 3.88 -13.83 8.16
CA LEU A 318 5.26 -13.34 7.95
C LEU A 318 5.78 -12.55 9.15
N SER A 319 4.89 -11.83 9.83
CA SER A 319 5.26 -11.07 11.02
C SER A 319 5.64 -11.95 12.21
N ASP A 320 5.02 -13.12 12.36
CA ASP A 320 5.29 -14.08 13.45
C ASP A 320 6.61 -14.83 13.25
N HIS A 321 6.94 -15.19 12.00
CA HIS A 321 8.18 -15.91 11.69
C HIS A 321 9.45 -15.12 12.08
N GLU A 322 9.45 -13.80 12.01
CA GLU A 322 10.57 -12.98 12.46
C GLU A 322 10.78 -12.99 13.99
N TYR A 323 9.70 -13.15 14.78
CA TYR A 323 9.83 -13.29 16.24
C TYR A 323 10.37 -14.65 16.65
N SER A 324 10.05 -15.71 15.91
CA SER A 324 10.54 -17.07 16.22
C SER A 324 12.03 -17.26 15.94
N THR A 325 12.61 -16.45 15.05
CA THR A 325 14.06 -16.47 14.71
C THR A 325 14.91 -15.56 15.60
N LYS A 326 14.29 -14.59 16.28
CA LYS A 326 14.96 -13.80 17.31
C LYS A 326 14.62 -14.42 18.68
N GLY A 327 15.46 -15.38 19.14
CA GLY A 327 15.27 -16.03 20.42
C GLY A 327 14.96 -15.05 21.55
N VAL A 328 14.01 -15.42 22.40
CA VAL A 328 13.65 -14.72 23.63
C VAL A 328 14.94 -14.46 24.42
N PRO A 329 15.27 -13.20 24.79
CA PRO A 329 16.32 -12.97 25.77
C PRO A 329 15.84 -13.54 27.11
N SER A 330 16.61 -14.46 27.62
CA SER A 330 16.46 -15.07 28.97
C SER A 330 16.53 -14.05 30.10
#